data_db962bacd4b2094a56dc9db60908dd28
#
_entry.id   db962bacd4b2094a56dc9db60908dd28
#
_cell.length_a   1.000
_cell.length_b   1.000
_cell.length_c   1.000
_cell.angle_alpha   90.00
_cell.angle_beta   90.00
_cell.angle_gamma   90.00
#
_symmetry.space_group_name_H-M   'P 1'
#
loop_
_entity.id
_entity.type
_entity.pdbx_description
1 polymer ?
#
loop_
_entity_poly.entity_id
_entity_poly.type
_entity_poly.pdbx_seq_one_letter_code
_entity_poly.pdbx_strand_id
1 'polypeptide(L)'
;MDKIETPFPATGAGRKRTLAARLLMKSVVYSFALFGLLFIVLLVFVLGMLRQETGVVADVPDKAILFVDFNESYPEMRSDDLFSEFSDVPALSFYDLTKAINLAALDPKVKALIGNVSLSGLGLAQIEDLRSSIRVFRSTGKKAYLYSTGFGSFGQGTREYYLAAAFDEIWMQPNTEVGITGVGIEVPFIRGLLDKLGIVPEFYARHEYKNAAASLLSKGFSPEYRSETEKLGGGIFQRMAADIAADRGLDEGDVKKAVDEAPVAAEKALEKKLIDKIAYKPDLIEQVMDETGGEMINLVDYALNIKEGRKNRPSVALMVIDGMITEGESSANPFEGEATAGSETIVAQLDEIARDKSVKALVLRINSPGGSYTAANEIWYAVNRMKSEKMIPVVVSMGDYAASGGYFIALSGDYVIAEPLSITGSIGVLGGKMVLSELWKKLDVNWGEVKFGRNAGILSVNHPFSPEEKRVFNRSLDNIYKDFTEKTATVRGINPNEMERIARGRVW
;
A
#
# COMPACT_ATOMS: atom_id res chain seq x y z
N MET A 1 32.41 89.24 1.27
CA MET A 1 31.23 89.77 1.92
C MET A 1 30.18 88.58 1.87
N ASP A 2 29.69 87.97 2.82
CA ASP A 2 29.85 87.86 4.28
C ASP A 2 29.28 86.51 4.67
N LYS A 3 29.89 85.97 5.66
CA LYS A 3 29.49 84.75 6.34
C LYS A 3 28.13 84.94 6.99
N ILE A 4 27.25 83.88 7.04
CA ILE A 4 26.47 83.63 8.21
C ILE A 4 26.45 82.07 8.45
N GLU A 5 27.17 81.65 9.45
CA GLU A 5 27.06 80.39 10.15
C GLU A 5 25.88 80.47 11.12
N THR A 6 25.03 79.43 11.20
CA THR A 6 24.25 79.19 12.36
C THR A 6 24.33 77.68 12.74
N PRO A 7 24.73 77.34 13.96
CA PRO A 7 24.85 75.97 14.40
C PRO A 7 23.52 75.50 14.96
N PHE A 8 23.06 74.31 14.50
CA PHE A 8 22.00 73.59 15.20
C PHE A 8 22.61 72.65 16.26
N PRO A 9 22.07 72.65 17.46
CA PRO A 9 22.56 71.73 18.52
C PRO A 9 22.08 70.30 18.25
N ALA A 10 23.01 69.37 18.27
CA ALA A 10 22.71 67.95 18.20
C ALA A 10 22.02 67.48 19.48
N THR A 11 20.71 67.21 19.46
CA THR A 11 19.97 66.65 20.58
C THR A 11 20.34 65.23 20.80
N GLY A 12 21.04 64.92 21.94
CA GLY A 12 21.45 63.57 22.37
C GLY A 12 20.34 62.56 22.73
N ALA A 13 19.08 62.87 22.37
CA ALA A 13 17.92 62.06 22.71
C ALA A 13 17.71 60.86 21.69
N GLY A 14 18.19 61.00 20.44
CA GLY A 14 18.02 59.93 19.46
C GLY A 14 18.88 58.67 19.70
N ARG A 15 20.10 58.86 20.24
CA ARG A 15 21.04 57.75 20.53
C ARG A 15 20.63 56.84 21.66
N LYS A 16 19.95 57.38 22.72
CA LYS A 16 19.44 56.59 23.82
C LYS A 16 18.20 55.78 23.50
N ARG A 17 17.30 56.26 22.58
CA ARG A 17 16.11 55.52 22.10
C ARG A 17 16.50 54.33 21.26
N THR A 18 17.48 54.43 20.39
CA THR A 18 17.97 53.32 19.55
C THR A 18 18.71 52.25 20.35
N LEU A 19 19.40 52.59 21.43
CA LEU A 19 20.08 51.64 22.30
C LEU A 19 19.04 50.84 23.13
N ALA A 20 18.05 51.53 23.73
CA ALA A 20 16.97 50.88 24.46
C ALA A 20 16.14 49.93 23.59
N ALA A 21 15.81 50.33 22.35
CA ALA A 21 15.11 49.47 21.42
C ALA A 21 15.92 48.22 20.98
N ARG A 22 17.24 48.38 20.81
CA ARG A 22 18.13 47.22 20.53
C ARG A 22 18.27 46.28 21.72
N LEU A 23 18.32 46.80 22.95
CA LEU A 23 18.36 45.99 24.17
C LEU A 23 17.03 45.24 24.37
N LEU A 24 15.89 45.91 24.14
CA LEU A 24 14.57 45.29 24.21
C LEU A 24 14.42 44.17 23.17
N MET A 25 14.85 44.40 21.92
CA MET A 25 14.78 43.41 20.85
C MET A 25 15.70 42.21 21.15
N LYS A 26 16.91 42.43 21.72
CA LYS A 26 17.76 41.33 22.16
C LYS A 26 17.15 40.55 23.33
N SER A 27 16.53 41.21 24.31
CA SER A 27 15.84 40.56 25.39
C SER A 27 14.68 39.69 24.90
N VAL A 28 13.90 40.18 23.95
CA VAL A 28 12.80 39.39 23.32
C VAL A 28 13.35 38.17 22.59
N VAL A 29 14.40 38.34 21.77
CA VAL A 29 15.03 37.22 21.04
C VAL A 29 15.62 36.19 22.02
N TYR A 30 16.30 36.63 23.09
CA TYR A 30 16.82 35.68 24.11
C TYR A 30 15.69 34.97 24.88
N SER A 31 14.58 35.67 25.15
CA SER A 31 13.40 35.04 25.79
C SER A 31 12.80 33.96 24.90
N PHE A 32 12.61 34.23 23.60
CA PHE A 32 12.14 33.22 22.65
C PHE A 32 13.12 32.05 22.48
N ALA A 33 14.44 32.33 22.44
CA ALA A 33 15.46 31.29 22.39
C ALA A 33 15.47 30.43 23.67
N LEU A 34 15.31 31.04 24.84
CA LEU A 34 15.19 30.32 26.10
C LEU A 34 13.91 29.48 26.19
N PHE A 35 12.77 30.05 25.75
CA PHE A 35 11.51 29.30 25.68
C PHE A 35 11.58 28.13 24.69
N GLY A 36 12.20 28.33 23.52
CA GLY A 36 12.45 27.28 22.56
C GLY A 36 13.34 26.17 23.11
N LEU A 37 14.41 26.52 23.80
CA LEU A 37 15.30 25.57 24.47
C LEU A 37 14.58 24.80 25.59
N LEU A 38 13.80 25.49 26.43
CA LEU A 38 13.00 24.87 27.50
C LEU A 38 11.92 23.92 26.90
N PHE A 39 11.30 24.31 25.78
CA PHE A 39 10.34 23.47 25.07
C PHE A 39 11.00 22.20 24.51
N ILE A 40 12.20 22.33 23.93
CA ILE A 40 12.96 21.18 23.41
C ILE A 40 13.37 20.26 24.57
N VAL A 41 13.86 20.83 25.70
CA VAL A 41 14.22 20.06 26.90
C VAL A 41 13.01 19.36 27.50
N LEU A 42 11.86 20.05 27.58
CA LEU A 42 10.60 19.45 28.00
C LEU A 42 10.13 18.34 27.06
N LEU A 43 10.22 18.56 25.76
CA LEU A 43 9.88 17.58 24.73
C LEU A 43 10.78 16.33 24.85
N VAL A 44 12.10 16.52 24.99
CA VAL A 44 13.05 15.42 25.19
C VAL A 44 12.80 14.70 26.52
N PHE A 45 12.43 15.44 27.58
CA PHE A 45 12.09 14.88 28.89
C PHE A 45 10.79 14.09 28.85
N VAL A 46 9.74 14.61 28.16
CA VAL A 46 8.47 13.91 27.94
C VAL A 46 8.67 12.68 27.07
N LEU A 47 9.44 12.80 26.00
CA LEU A 47 9.82 11.66 25.14
C LEU A 47 10.67 10.63 25.89
N GLY A 48 11.54 11.10 26.80
CA GLY A 48 12.32 10.23 27.71
C GLY A 48 11.45 9.51 28.74
N MET A 49 10.43 10.19 29.29
CA MET A 49 9.45 9.55 30.18
C MET A 49 8.57 8.53 29.46
N LEU A 50 8.13 8.85 28.23
CA LEU A 50 7.39 7.91 27.37
C LEU A 50 8.27 6.70 27.01
N ARG A 51 9.58 6.89 26.86
CA ARG A 51 10.55 5.81 26.59
C ARG A 51 10.82 4.88 27.81
N GLN A 52 10.42 5.28 29.00
CA GLN A 52 10.64 4.48 30.22
C GLN A 52 9.64 3.32 30.39
N GLU A 53 8.59 3.28 29.58
CA GLU A 53 7.75 2.10 29.38
C GLU A 53 8.15 1.33 28.09
N THR A 54 9.44 1.15 27.85
CA THR A 54 9.89 0.20 26.80
C THR A 54 9.37 -1.16 27.20
N GLY A 55 8.33 -1.59 26.48
CA GLY A 55 7.65 -2.84 26.71
C GLY A 55 8.65 -3.98 26.82
N VAL A 56 8.74 -4.56 27.99
CA VAL A 56 9.43 -5.85 28.15
C VAL A 56 8.68 -6.81 27.24
N VAL A 57 9.33 -7.30 26.18
CA VAL A 57 8.76 -8.35 25.32
C VAL A 57 8.35 -9.49 26.25
N ALA A 58 7.07 -9.81 26.27
CA ALA A 58 6.56 -10.87 27.14
C ALA A 58 7.13 -12.23 26.70
N ASP A 59 7.61 -13.01 27.65
CA ASP A 59 8.06 -14.38 27.37
C ASP A 59 6.89 -15.25 26.91
N VAL A 60 7.15 -16.17 25.96
CA VAL A 60 6.13 -17.09 25.46
C VAL A 60 5.76 -18.12 26.53
N PRO A 61 4.52 -18.12 27.05
CA PRO A 61 4.07 -19.11 28.05
C PRO A 61 4.13 -20.55 27.51
N ASP A 62 4.20 -21.53 28.39
CA ASP A 62 4.21 -22.96 27.99
C ASP A 62 2.90 -23.42 27.33
N LYS A 63 1.81 -22.70 27.59
CA LYS A 63 0.53 -22.84 26.91
C LYS A 63 0.06 -21.46 26.45
N ALA A 64 0.49 -21.07 25.25
CA ALA A 64 0.21 -19.74 24.70
C ALA A 64 -1.10 -19.74 23.90
N ILE A 65 -1.94 -18.72 24.13
CA ILE A 65 -3.06 -18.34 23.28
C ILE A 65 -2.64 -17.05 22.58
N LEU A 66 -2.45 -17.12 21.28
CA LEU A 66 -2.01 -15.96 20.51
C LEU A 66 -3.20 -15.04 20.24
N PHE A 67 -3.03 -13.75 20.51
CA PHE A 67 -3.98 -12.71 20.15
C PHE A 67 -3.42 -11.84 19.03
N VAL A 68 -4.22 -11.61 17.98
CA VAL A 68 -3.87 -10.73 16.85
C VAL A 68 -5.00 -9.77 16.55
N ASP A 69 -4.68 -8.49 16.43
CA ASP A 69 -5.64 -7.44 16.06
C ASP A 69 -5.46 -7.05 14.58
N PHE A 70 -6.36 -7.52 13.73
CA PHE A 70 -6.36 -7.19 12.30
C PHE A 70 -6.94 -5.81 11.97
N ASN A 71 -7.35 -5.03 12.97
CA ASN A 71 -7.68 -3.62 12.79
C ASN A 71 -6.42 -2.74 12.69
N GLU A 72 -5.27 -3.29 13.11
CA GLU A 72 -3.97 -2.63 12.94
C GLU A 72 -3.51 -2.65 11.48
N SER A 73 -2.58 -1.77 11.16
CA SER A 73 -1.97 -1.74 9.83
C SER A 73 -0.78 -2.69 9.75
N TYR A 74 -0.75 -3.50 8.72
CA TYR A 74 0.35 -4.42 8.43
C TYR A 74 0.91 -4.11 7.04
N PRO A 75 1.84 -3.14 6.92
CA PRO A 75 2.44 -2.78 5.63
C PRO A 75 3.28 -3.95 5.07
N GLU A 76 3.45 -3.99 3.75
CA GLU A 76 4.31 -5.00 3.11
C GLU A 76 5.75 -4.93 3.62
N MET A 77 6.27 -3.72 3.89
CA MET A 77 7.57 -3.49 4.52
C MET A 77 7.43 -2.64 5.77
N ARG A 78 8.30 -2.86 6.75
CA ARG A 78 8.47 -1.91 7.86
C ARG A 78 9.04 -0.61 7.31
N SER A 79 8.51 0.51 7.76
CA SER A 79 9.13 1.80 7.55
C SER A 79 10.30 1.96 8.55
N ASP A 80 11.52 2.17 8.05
CA ASP A 80 12.67 2.58 8.87
C ASP A 80 12.63 4.09 9.15
N ASP A 81 11.45 4.70 9.17
CA ASP A 81 11.25 6.12 9.43
C ASP A 81 11.60 6.47 10.88
N LEU A 82 12.20 7.64 11.08
CA LEU A 82 12.54 8.19 12.41
C LEU A 82 11.32 8.25 13.35
N PHE A 83 10.10 8.30 12.82
CA PHE A 83 8.88 8.25 13.60
C PHE A 83 8.47 6.83 14.02
N SER A 84 8.88 5.80 13.29
CA SER A 84 8.64 4.40 13.68
C SER A 84 9.46 3.99 14.91
N GLU A 85 10.61 4.64 15.15
CA GLU A 85 11.40 4.49 16.37
C GLU A 85 10.72 5.10 17.63
N PHE A 86 9.72 5.97 17.43
CA PHE A 86 8.97 6.60 18.54
C PHE A 86 7.65 5.89 18.84
N SER A 87 7.26 4.86 18.08
CA SER A 87 6.10 4.04 18.41
C SER A 87 6.49 2.99 19.44
N ASP A 88 5.75 2.94 20.56
CA ASP A 88 6.02 2.04 21.70
C ASP A 88 5.84 0.54 21.35
N VAL A 89 5.22 0.22 20.22
CA VAL A 89 5.02 -1.16 19.73
C VAL A 89 5.63 -1.27 18.33
N PRO A 90 6.59 -2.19 18.12
CA PRO A 90 7.12 -2.45 16.80
C PRO A 90 6.01 -2.92 15.88
N ALA A 91 5.67 -2.13 14.87
CA ALA A 91 4.73 -2.56 13.85
C ALA A 91 5.28 -3.79 13.12
N LEU A 92 4.52 -4.87 13.05
CA LEU A 92 4.89 -6.03 12.23
C LEU A 92 4.67 -5.69 10.75
N SER A 93 5.60 -6.13 9.89
CA SER A 93 5.29 -6.20 8.46
C SER A 93 4.27 -7.33 8.20
N PHE A 94 3.63 -7.28 7.05
CA PHE A 94 2.72 -8.34 6.62
C PHE A 94 3.42 -9.70 6.55
N TYR A 95 4.68 -9.72 6.13
CA TYR A 95 5.52 -10.92 6.15
C TYR A 95 5.75 -11.44 7.58
N ASP A 96 6.07 -10.57 8.55
CA ASP A 96 6.26 -10.99 9.94
C ASP A 96 4.98 -11.57 10.55
N LEU A 97 3.84 -10.96 10.25
CA LEU A 97 2.52 -11.43 10.68
C LEU A 97 2.25 -12.87 10.18
N THR A 98 2.35 -13.08 8.86
CA THR A 98 2.09 -14.39 8.26
C THR A 98 3.12 -15.43 8.69
N LYS A 99 4.39 -15.07 8.80
CA LYS A 99 5.47 -15.90 9.32
C LYS A 99 5.21 -16.34 10.76
N ALA A 100 4.79 -15.41 11.63
CA ALA A 100 4.48 -15.70 13.02
C ALA A 100 3.33 -16.72 13.14
N ILE A 101 2.24 -16.55 12.39
CA ILE A 101 1.10 -17.49 12.38
C ILE A 101 1.53 -18.87 11.87
N ASN A 102 2.32 -18.93 10.80
CA ASN A 102 2.80 -20.21 10.24
C ASN A 102 3.76 -20.93 11.20
N LEU A 103 4.63 -20.21 11.91
CA LEU A 103 5.50 -20.81 12.94
C LEU A 103 4.70 -21.25 14.16
N ALA A 104 3.71 -20.47 14.58
CA ALA A 104 2.81 -20.82 15.66
C ALA A 104 2.02 -22.10 15.38
N ALA A 105 1.72 -22.40 14.12
CA ALA A 105 1.10 -23.67 13.73
C ALA A 105 1.95 -24.87 14.16
N LEU A 106 3.26 -24.76 14.09
CA LEU A 106 4.21 -25.84 14.41
C LEU A 106 4.72 -25.80 15.86
N ASP A 107 4.51 -24.69 16.58
CA ASP A 107 4.99 -24.54 17.96
C ASP A 107 4.09 -25.29 18.95
N PRO A 108 4.60 -26.30 19.69
CA PRO A 108 3.81 -27.07 20.65
C PRO A 108 3.33 -26.24 21.85
N LYS A 109 3.96 -25.10 22.13
CA LYS A 109 3.51 -24.16 23.18
C LYS A 109 2.20 -23.46 22.80
N VAL A 110 1.98 -23.16 21.52
CA VAL A 110 0.79 -22.48 21.06
C VAL A 110 -0.41 -23.43 21.05
N LYS A 111 -1.50 -23.05 21.72
CA LYS A 111 -2.72 -23.87 21.86
C LYS A 111 -3.88 -23.37 21.00
N ALA A 112 -4.01 -22.06 20.85
CA ALA A 112 -5.07 -21.44 20.07
C ALA A 112 -4.64 -20.10 19.49
N LEU A 113 -5.39 -19.62 18.50
CA LEU A 113 -5.29 -18.29 17.92
C LEU A 113 -6.63 -17.57 18.10
N ILE A 114 -6.59 -16.33 18.60
CA ILE A 114 -7.74 -15.43 18.66
C ILE A 114 -7.43 -14.23 17.78
N GLY A 115 -8.20 -14.06 16.71
CA GLY A 115 -8.20 -12.87 15.86
C GLY A 115 -9.26 -11.87 16.31
N ASN A 116 -9.00 -10.58 16.09
CA ASN A 116 -9.94 -9.49 16.26
C ASN A 116 -10.02 -8.68 14.97
N VAL A 117 -11.22 -8.53 14.39
CA VAL A 117 -11.41 -7.71 13.19
C VAL A 117 -12.80 -7.08 13.17
N SER A 118 -12.85 -5.80 12.90
CA SER A 118 -14.10 -5.04 12.66
C SER A 118 -13.94 -4.08 11.48
N LEU A 119 -12.74 -3.50 11.32
CA LEU A 119 -12.35 -2.66 10.20
C LEU A 119 -10.86 -2.92 9.92
N SER A 120 -10.54 -3.48 8.77
CA SER A 120 -9.16 -3.83 8.40
C SER A 120 -8.62 -2.95 7.28
N GLY A 121 -7.33 -2.60 7.36
CA GLY A 121 -6.58 -1.96 6.27
C GLY A 121 -5.99 -2.95 5.26
N LEU A 122 -6.13 -4.26 5.47
CA LEU A 122 -5.56 -5.29 4.60
C LEU A 122 -6.21 -5.30 3.21
N GLY A 123 -5.40 -5.50 2.19
CA GLY A 123 -5.87 -5.72 0.83
C GLY A 123 -6.41 -7.14 0.60
N LEU A 124 -6.99 -7.38 -0.57
CA LEU A 124 -7.66 -8.66 -0.83
C LEU A 124 -6.68 -9.83 -0.97
N ALA A 125 -5.53 -9.64 -1.62
CA ALA A 125 -4.52 -10.67 -1.72
C ALA A 125 -3.83 -10.93 -0.38
N GLN A 126 -3.60 -9.89 0.44
CA GLN A 126 -3.13 -10.06 1.80
C GLN A 126 -4.10 -10.88 2.64
N ILE A 127 -5.40 -10.65 2.50
CA ILE A 127 -6.41 -11.47 3.18
C ILE A 127 -6.35 -12.94 2.71
N GLU A 128 -6.16 -13.23 1.43
CA GLU A 128 -6.00 -14.60 0.94
C GLU A 128 -4.75 -15.28 1.50
N ASP A 129 -3.60 -14.57 1.54
CA ASP A 129 -2.37 -15.05 2.21
C ASP A 129 -2.62 -15.38 3.70
N LEU A 130 -3.34 -14.50 4.43
CA LEU A 130 -3.70 -14.73 5.83
C LEU A 130 -4.67 -15.91 5.99
N ARG A 131 -5.71 -15.99 5.16
CA ARG A 131 -6.65 -17.12 5.16
C ARG A 131 -5.91 -18.44 4.95
N SER A 132 -4.90 -18.46 4.07
CA SER A 132 -4.03 -19.62 3.85
C SER A 132 -3.22 -19.95 5.11
N SER A 133 -2.63 -18.97 5.78
CA SER A 133 -1.89 -19.15 7.03
C SER A 133 -2.78 -19.67 8.17
N ILE A 134 -4.00 -19.13 8.28
CA ILE A 134 -5.01 -19.58 9.25
C ILE A 134 -5.43 -21.04 8.97
N ARG A 135 -5.65 -21.42 7.70
CA ARG A 135 -5.94 -22.81 7.32
C ARG A 135 -4.80 -23.76 7.68
N VAL A 136 -3.55 -23.34 7.46
CA VAL A 136 -2.35 -24.11 7.89
C VAL A 136 -2.37 -24.28 9.40
N PHE A 137 -2.61 -23.22 10.17
CA PHE A 137 -2.71 -23.27 11.61
C PHE A 137 -3.79 -24.28 12.08
N ARG A 138 -5.00 -24.18 11.55
CA ARG A 138 -6.14 -25.08 11.83
C ARG A 138 -5.84 -26.53 11.46
N SER A 139 -5.11 -26.77 10.36
CA SER A 139 -4.77 -28.12 9.89
C SER A 139 -3.90 -28.90 10.87
N THR A 140 -3.25 -28.24 11.83
CA THR A 140 -2.48 -28.88 12.91
C THR A 140 -3.34 -29.37 14.09
N GLY A 141 -4.67 -29.16 14.02
CA GLY A 141 -5.63 -29.51 15.06
C GLY A 141 -5.79 -28.43 16.15
N LYS A 142 -5.14 -27.28 16.00
CA LYS A 142 -5.31 -26.12 16.88
C LYS A 142 -6.50 -25.30 16.38
N LYS A 143 -7.31 -24.78 17.32
CA LYS A 143 -8.45 -23.94 16.97
C LYS A 143 -8.06 -22.48 16.77
N ALA A 144 -8.71 -21.84 15.79
CA ALA A 144 -8.64 -20.42 15.53
C ALA A 144 -10.02 -19.78 15.74
N TYR A 145 -10.11 -18.80 16.62
CA TYR A 145 -11.32 -18.07 16.96
C TYR A 145 -11.21 -16.64 16.43
N LEU A 146 -12.33 -16.08 16.00
CA LEU A 146 -12.39 -14.68 15.63
C LEU A 146 -13.45 -13.95 16.45
N TYR A 147 -13.10 -12.78 16.92
CA TYR A 147 -14.00 -11.82 17.53
C TYR A 147 -14.21 -10.59 16.64
N SER A 148 -15.44 -10.11 16.60
CA SER A 148 -15.78 -8.83 15.95
C SER A 148 -16.79 -8.03 16.75
N THR A 149 -16.65 -6.70 16.78
CA THR A 149 -17.69 -5.80 17.26
C THR A 149 -18.77 -5.52 16.22
N GLY A 150 -18.74 -6.22 15.08
CA GLY A 150 -19.57 -6.08 13.91
C GLY A 150 -18.73 -5.91 12.66
N PHE A 151 -19.20 -6.45 11.54
CA PHE A 151 -18.50 -6.36 10.27
C PHE A 151 -19.05 -5.17 9.48
N GLY A 152 -18.30 -4.06 9.44
CA GLY A 152 -18.66 -2.86 8.70
C GLY A 152 -19.88 -2.16 9.28
N SER A 153 -19.73 -1.47 10.42
CA SER A 153 -20.80 -0.64 10.99
C SER A 153 -21.38 0.30 9.94
N PHE A 154 -22.66 0.12 9.59
CA PHE A 154 -23.41 0.87 8.59
C PHE A 154 -22.97 0.70 7.12
N GLY A 155 -22.31 -0.41 6.74
CA GLY A 155 -22.02 -0.60 5.32
C GLY A 155 -21.10 -1.75 4.98
N GLN A 156 -19.88 -1.43 4.59
CA GLN A 156 -19.00 -2.36 3.90
C GLN A 156 -18.14 -3.19 4.84
N GLY A 157 -18.56 -4.40 5.17
CA GLY A 157 -17.81 -5.38 5.99
C GLY A 157 -17.49 -6.67 5.24
N THR A 158 -17.67 -6.69 3.92
CA THR A 158 -17.47 -7.90 3.10
C THR A 158 -16.04 -8.42 3.19
N ARG A 159 -15.05 -7.54 3.16
CA ARG A 159 -13.62 -7.88 3.21
C ARG A 159 -13.23 -8.45 4.58
N GLU A 160 -13.67 -7.80 5.64
CA GLU A 160 -13.44 -8.23 7.02
C GLU A 160 -14.10 -9.58 7.32
N TYR A 161 -15.33 -9.76 6.84
CA TYR A 161 -16.03 -11.03 6.98
C TYR A 161 -15.38 -12.14 6.13
N TYR A 162 -14.82 -11.80 4.96
CA TYR A 162 -14.07 -12.73 4.13
C TYR A 162 -12.83 -13.28 4.86
N LEU A 163 -12.12 -12.44 5.63
CA LEU A 163 -11.07 -12.90 6.52
C LEU A 163 -11.63 -13.77 7.64
N ALA A 164 -12.70 -13.31 8.30
CA ALA A 164 -13.33 -13.98 9.43
C ALA A 164 -13.80 -15.40 9.10
N ALA A 165 -14.33 -15.61 7.90
CA ALA A 165 -14.84 -16.92 7.47
C ALA A 165 -13.78 -18.03 7.50
N ALA A 166 -12.47 -17.70 7.46
CA ALA A 166 -11.39 -18.68 7.54
C ALA A 166 -11.16 -19.27 8.94
N PHE A 167 -11.79 -18.72 9.98
CA PHE A 167 -11.65 -19.19 11.35
C PHE A 167 -12.64 -20.34 11.67
N ASP A 168 -12.36 -21.10 12.74
CA ASP A 168 -13.24 -22.19 13.18
C ASP A 168 -14.53 -21.66 13.79
N GLU A 169 -14.44 -20.59 14.58
CA GLU A 169 -15.57 -19.96 15.24
C GLU A 169 -15.49 -18.44 15.10
N ILE A 170 -16.62 -17.83 14.74
CA ILE A 170 -16.78 -16.36 14.64
C ILE A 170 -17.73 -15.93 15.76
N TRP A 171 -17.20 -15.12 16.68
CA TRP A 171 -17.96 -14.54 17.78
C TRP A 171 -18.20 -13.06 17.51
N MET A 172 -19.42 -12.62 17.76
CA MET A 172 -19.78 -11.23 17.47
C MET A 172 -20.51 -10.60 18.65
N GLN A 173 -20.25 -9.31 18.88
CA GLN A 173 -20.91 -8.54 19.92
C GLN A 173 -22.43 -8.48 19.72
N PRO A 174 -23.24 -8.52 20.79
CA PRO A 174 -24.69 -8.32 20.70
C PRO A 174 -25.08 -6.96 20.09
N ASN A 175 -26.24 -6.90 19.46
CA ASN A 175 -26.81 -5.68 18.85
C ASN A 175 -25.91 -5.04 17.76
N THR A 176 -25.24 -5.87 16.99
CA THR A 176 -24.40 -5.46 15.84
C THR A 176 -24.82 -6.21 14.58
N GLU A 177 -24.15 -5.96 13.48
CA GLU A 177 -24.55 -6.45 12.16
C GLU A 177 -23.36 -7.04 11.39
N VAL A 178 -23.68 -7.98 10.50
CA VAL A 178 -22.77 -8.50 9.46
C VAL A 178 -23.04 -7.74 8.16
N GLY A 179 -22.18 -6.79 7.85
CA GLY A 179 -22.29 -5.93 6.67
C GLY A 179 -21.63 -6.51 5.43
N ILE A 180 -21.98 -7.74 5.04
CA ILE A 180 -21.48 -8.38 3.80
C ILE A 180 -22.21 -7.83 2.57
N THR A 181 -22.08 -6.54 2.29
CA THR A 181 -22.82 -5.84 1.24
C THR A 181 -22.33 -6.11 -0.19
N GLY A 182 -21.36 -7.01 -0.35
CA GLY A 182 -20.81 -7.37 -1.66
C GLY A 182 -19.68 -6.45 -2.12
N VAL A 183 -19.51 -6.32 -3.44
CA VAL A 183 -18.45 -5.53 -4.08
C VAL A 183 -19.09 -4.42 -4.91
N GLY A 184 -18.86 -3.18 -4.54
CA GLY A 184 -19.24 -1.99 -5.30
C GLY A 184 -18.03 -1.25 -5.83
N ILE A 185 -18.03 -0.85 -7.09
CA ILE A 185 -16.96 -0.08 -7.72
C ILE A 185 -17.54 1.23 -8.25
N GLU A 186 -17.12 2.34 -7.67
CA GLU A 186 -17.47 3.67 -8.13
C GLU A 186 -16.24 4.37 -8.71
N VAL A 187 -16.37 4.94 -9.91
CA VAL A 187 -15.30 5.67 -10.59
C VAL A 187 -15.74 7.12 -10.81
N PRO A 188 -15.01 8.10 -10.25
CA PRO A 188 -15.31 9.50 -10.50
C PRO A 188 -14.85 9.91 -11.90
N PHE A 189 -15.72 10.48 -12.71
CA PHE A 189 -15.39 11.06 -14.01
C PHE A 189 -15.40 12.58 -13.91
N ILE A 190 -14.22 13.21 -13.87
CA ILE A 190 -14.05 14.64 -13.61
C ILE A 190 -13.82 15.46 -14.89
N ARG A 191 -13.96 14.87 -16.08
CA ARG A 191 -13.79 15.58 -17.35
C ARG A 191 -14.61 16.87 -17.42
N GLY A 192 -15.86 16.82 -16.97
CA GLY A 192 -16.73 18.00 -16.98
C GLY A 192 -16.28 19.10 -16.02
N LEU A 193 -15.65 18.75 -14.90
CA LEU A 193 -15.00 19.72 -13.99
C LEU A 193 -13.79 20.38 -14.67
N LEU A 194 -12.93 19.55 -15.29
CA LEU A 194 -11.75 20.04 -15.99
C LEU A 194 -12.12 20.99 -17.14
N ASP A 195 -13.16 20.67 -17.91
CA ASP A 195 -13.71 21.55 -18.97
C ASP A 195 -14.12 22.92 -18.40
N LYS A 196 -14.83 22.94 -17.26
CA LYS A 196 -15.25 24.19 -16.59
C LYS A 196 -14.06 25.03 -16.12
N LEU A 197 -12.99 24.37 -15.66
CA LEU A 197 -11.77 25.03 -15.23
C LEU A 197 -10.91 25.51 -16.40
N GLY A 198 -11.14 25.00 -17.62
CA GLY A 198 -10.30 25.28 -18.79
C GLY A 198 -9.03 24.43 -18.79
N ILE A 199 -9.09 23.25 -18.19
CA ILE A 199 -7.99 22.27 -18.16
C ILE A 199 -8.29 21.18 -19.18
N VAL A 200 -7.36 20.96 -20.11
CA VAL A 200 -7.53 19.93 -21.14
C VAL A 200 -6.53 18.81 -20.94
N PRO A 201 -6.96 17.61 -20.51
CA PRO A 201 -6.08 16.47 -20.45
C PRO A 201 -5.79 15.93 -21.87
N GLU A 202 -4.52 15.87 -22.22
CA GLU A 202 -3.99 15.29 -23.46
C GLU A 202 -3.19 14.04 -23.11
N PHE A 203 -3.89 12.92 -22.85
CA PHE A 203 -3.29 11.61 -22.62
C PHE A 203 -3.59 10.66 -23.76
N TYR A 204 -2.60 9.86 -24.09
CA TYR A 204 -2.65 8.85 -25.15
C TYR A 204 -2.32 7.51 -24.57
N ALA A 205 -3.24 6.55 -24.73
CA ALA A 205 -3.04 5.15 -24.34
C ALA A 205 -2.76 4.29 -25.56
N ARG A 206 -2.20 3.11 -25.33
CA ARG A 206 -2.17 2.04 -26.32
C ARG A 206 -3.25 1.04 -25.98
N HIS A 207 -4.20 0.98 -26.91
CA HIS A 207 -5.43 0.18 -26.91
C HIS A 207 -6.46 0.59 -25.85
N GLU A 208 -7.65 0.02 -26.00
CA GLU A 208 -8.90 0.45 -25.40
C GLU A 208 -9.09 0.06 -23.92
N TYR A 209 -8.26 -0.86 -23.41
CA TYR A 209 -8.34 -1.29 -22.01
C TYR A 209 -7.34 -0.57 -21.08
N LYS A 210 -6.47 0.28 -21.60
CA LYS A 210 -5.56 1.09 -20.74
C LYS A 210 -6.30 2.31 -20.18
N ASN A 211 -7.14 2.08 -19.19
CA ASN A 211 -8.13 3.01 -18.68
C ASN A 211 -7.67 3.92 -17.52
N ALA A 212 -6.37 3.92 -17.16
CA ALA A 212 -5.87 4.67 -15.99
C ALA A 212 -6.13 6.19 -16.05
N ALA A 213 -6.29 6.80 -17.24
CA ALA A 213 -6.68 8.20 -17.38
C ALA A 213 -8.16 8.39 -17.74
N ALA A 214 -8.98 7.35 -17.77
CA ALA A 214 -10.37 7.44 -18.24
C ALA A 214 -11.20 8.44 -17.43
N SER A 215 -10.98 8.54 -16.11
CA SER A 215 -11.65 9.50 -15.23
C SER A 215 -11.37 10.96 -15.61
N LEU A 216 -10.22 11.25 -16.22
CA LEU A 216 -9.83 12.57 -16.70
C LEU A 216 -10.33 12.85 -18.12
N LEU A 217 -10.41 11.81 -18.97
CA LEU A 217 -10.68 11.92 -20.40
C LEU A 217 -12.16 11.83 -20.75
N SER A 218 -12.95 11.14 -19.94
CA SER A 218 -14.34 10.78 -20.23
C SER A 218 -15.31 11.34 -19.16
N LYS A 219 -16.59 11.38 -19.50
CA LYS A 219 -17.69 11.74 -18.60
C LYS A 219 -18.44 10.51 -18.07
N GLY A 220 -17.94 9.30 -18.37
CA GLY A 220 -18.53 8.03 -17.99
C GLY A 220 -17.73 6.85 -18.55
N PHE A 221 -18.15 5.67 -18.24
CA PHE A 221 -17.53 4.43 -18.73
C PHE A 221 -17.62 4.31 -20.26
N SER A 222 -16.51 3.92 -20.90
CA SER A 222 -16.58 3.31 -22.23
C SER A 222 -17.14 1.87 -22.12
N PRO A 223 -17.65 1.27 -23.23
CA PRO A 223 -18.11 -0.12 -23.22
C PRO A 223 -17.03 -1.11 -22.75
N GLU A 224 -15.79 -0.90 -23.19
CA GLU A 224 -14.62 -1.73 -22.85
C GLU A 224 -14.27 -1.60 -21.36
N TYR A 225 -14.20 -0.36 -20.85
CA TYR A 225 -13.89 -0.09 -19.45
C TYR A 225 -14.98 -0.64 -18.51
N ARG A 226 -16.26 -0.46 -18.89
CA ARG A 226 -17.38 -1.04 -18.15
C ARG A 226 -17.27 -2.56 -18.09
N SER A 227 -17.08 -3.21 -19.26
CA SER A 227 -16.98 -4.66 -19.35
C SER A 227 -15.79 -5.22 -18.56
N GLU A 228 -14.66 -4.52 -18.52
CA GLU A 228 -13.50 -4.90 -17.72
C GLU A 228 -13.81 -4.78 -16.22
N THR A 229 -14.37 -3.65 -15.77
CA THR A 229 -14.74 -3.40 -14.38
C THR A 229 -15.78 -4.41 -13.88
N GLU A 230 -16.80 -4.72 -14.70
CA GLU A 230 -17.81 -5.74 -14.39
C GLU A 230 -17.22 -7.14 -14.23
N LYS A 231 -16.28 -7.52 -15.11
CA LYS A 231 -15.59 -8.81 -15.00
C LYS A 231 -14.71 -8.90 -13.78
N LEU A 232 -13.94 -7.84 -13.49
CA LEU A 232 -13.06 -7.78 -12.33
C LEU A 232 -13.87 -7.84 -11.04
N GLY A 233 -14.83 -6.93 -10.85
CA GLY A 233 -15.67 -6.89 -9.65
C GLY A 233 -16.54 -8.13 -9.49
N GLY A 234 -17.09 -8.65 -10.59
CA GLY A 234 -17.85 -9.89 -10.59
C GLY A 234 -17.02 -11.11 -10.24
N GLY A 235 -15.77 -11.18 -10.73
CA GLY A 235 -14.82 -12.25 -10.39
C GLY A 235 -14.45 -12.24 -8.91
N ILE A 236 -14.12 -11.05 -8.37
CA ILE A 236 -13.85 -10.85 -6.94
C ILE A 236 -15.04 -11.31 -6.10
N PHE A 237 -16.25 -10.84 -6.43
CA PHE A 237 -17.46 -11.22 -5.70
C PHE A 237 -17.74 -12.73 -5.72
N GLN A 238 -17.64 -13.35 -6.90
CA GLN A 238 -17.84 -14.80 -7.06
C GLN A 238 -16.83 -15.60 -6.23
N ARG A 239 -15.56 -15.20 -6.26
CA ARG A 239 -14.49 -15.85 -5.49
C ARG A 239 -14.77 -15.77 -4.00
N MET A 240 -15.05 -14.56 -3.48
CA MET A 240 -15.34 -14.36 -2.07
C MET A 240 -16.58 -15.16 -1.63
N ALA A 241 -17.65 -15.15 -2.41
CA ALA A 241 -18.87 -15.89 -2.08
C ALA A 241 -18.64 -17.40 -2.03
N ALA A 242 -17.89 -17.95 -2.98
CA ALA A 242 -17.54 -19.37 -3.02
C ALA A 242 -16.67 -19.79 -1.81
N ASP A 243 -15.65 -18.99 -1.49
CA ASP A 243 -14.78 -19.27 -0.36
C ASP A 243 -15.50 -19.15 0.99
N ILE A 244 -16.35 -18.14 1.17
CA ILE A 244 -17.19 -17.99 2.37
C ILE A 244 -18.11 -19.21 2.50
N ALA A 245 -18.76 -19.64 1.42
CA ALA A 245 -19.62 -20.80 1.42
C ALA A 245 -18.87 -22.07 1.85
N ALA A 246 -17.68 -22.30 1.28
CA ALA A 246 -16.84 -23.44 1.62
C ALA A 246 -16.38 -23.43 3.08
N ASP A 247 -15.92 -22.28 3.58
CA ASP A 247 -15.40 -22.15 4.95
C ASP A 247 -16.52 -22.26 6.01
N ARG A 248 -17.73 -21.77 5.71
CA ARG A 248 -18.89 -21.81 6.62
C ARG A 248 -19.79 -23.05 6.45
N GLY A 249 -19.50 -23.90 5.47
CA GLY A 249 -20.34 -25.07 5.15
C GLY A 249 -21.74 -24.66 4.67
N LEU A 250 -21.84 -23.60 3.87
CA LEU A 250 -23.06 -23.06 3.29
C LEU A 250 -23.11 -23.29 1.78
N ASP A 251 -24.29 -23.18 1.17
CA ASP A 251 -24.39 -23.06 -0.27
C ASP A 251 -24.06 -21.63 -0.72
N GLU A 252 -23.40 -21.47 -1.88
CA GLU A 252 -23.12 -20.15 -2.45
C GLU A 252 -24.37 -19.28 -2.64
N GLY A 253 -25.52 -19.93 -2.95
CA GLY A 253 -26.80 -19.25 -3.07
C GLY A 253 -27.26 -18.61 -1.77
N ASP A 254 -27.00 -19.25 -0.63
CA ASP A 254 -27.35 -18.71 0.69
C ASP A 254 -26.42 -17.55 1.09
N VAL A 255 -25.12 -17.61 0.73
CA VAL A 255 -24.20 -16.49 0.91
C VAL A 255 -24.64 -15.29 0.06
N LYS A 256 -24.99 -15.51 -1.23
CA LYS A 256 -25.49 -14.44 -2.11
C LYS A 256 -26.78 -13.81 -1.60
N LYS A 257 -27.72 -14.61 -1.06
CA LYS A 257 -28.92 -14.09 -0.40
C LYS A 257 -28.60 -13.28 0.85
N ALA A 258 -27.61 -13.71 1.64
CA ALA A 258 -27.19 -12.94 2.80
C ALA A 258 -26.57 -11.59 2.38
N VAL A 259 -25.85 -11.54 1.27
CA VAL A 259 -25.34 -10.29 0.68
C VAL A 259 -26.48 -9.37 0.23
N ASP A 260 -27.50 -9.91 -0.44
CA ASP A 260 -28.67 -9.13 -0.89
C ASP A 260 -29.52 -8.60 0.29
N GLU A 261 -29.49 -9.29 1.44
CA GLU A 261 -30.18 -8.91 2.67
C GLU A 261 -29.34 -8.05 3.62
N ALA A 262 -28.04 -7.85 3.32
CA ALA A 262 -27.12 -7.15 4.21
C ALA A 262 -27.46 -5.65 4.36
N PRO A 263 -27.19 -5.05 5.53
CA PRO A 263 -26.55 -5.66 6.72
C PRO A 263 -27.48 -6.62 7.47
N VAL A 264 -26.94 -7.76 7.94
CA VAL A 264 -27.67 -8.81 8.62
C VAL A 264 -27.45 -8.69 10.13
N ALA A 265 -28.54 -8.52 10.91
CA ALA A 265 -28.46 -8.44 12.36
C ALA A 265 -27.86 -9.72 12.98
N ALA A 266 -27.19 -9.61 14.14
CA ALA A 266 -26.44 -10.67 14.80
C ALA A 266 -27.25 -11.96 14.99
N GLU A 267 -28.52 -11.84 15.43
CA GLU A 267 -29.39 -12.98 15.66
C GLU A 267 -29.69 -13.75 14.37
N LYS A 268 -29.95 -13.00 13.27
CA LYS A 268 -30.17 -13.60 11.95
C LYS A 268 -28.88 -14.17 11.36
N ALA A 269 -27.75 -13.54 11.62
CA ALA A 269 -26.45 -14.02 11.17
C ALA A 269 -26.11 -15.36 11.85
N LEU A 270 -26.47 -15.53 13.14
CA LEU A 270 -26.38 -16.79 13.87
C LEU A 270 -27.28 -17.85 13.26
N GLU A 271 -28.57 -17.54 13.03
CA GLU A 271 -29.52 -18.44 12.37
C GLU A 271 -29.05 -18.90 10.99
N LYS A 272 -28.43 -17.98 10.21
CA LYS A 272 -27.87 -18.26 8.88
C LYS A 272 -26.50 -18.93 8.94
N LYS A 273 -25.96 -19.21 10.12
CA LYS A 273 -24.60 -19.78 10.33
C LYS A 273 -23.47 -18.91 9.76
N LEU A 274 -23.72 -17.62 9.60
CA LEU A 274 -22.66 -16.66 9.25
C LEU A 274 -21.72 -16.41 10.43
N ILE A 275 -22.23 -16.52 11.67
CA ILE A 275 -21.47 -16.46 12.92
C ILE A 275 -21.83 -17.65 13.80
N ASP A 276 -21.01 -17.94 14.81
CA ASP A 276 -21.17 -19.11 15.68
C ASP A 276 -21.67 -18.72 17.06
N LYS A 277 -21.37 -17.50 17.53
CA LYS A 277 -21.80 -17.06 18.87
C LYS A 277 -21.99 -15.54 18.96
N ILE A 278 -22.98 -15.14 19.75
CA ILE A 278 -23.20 -13.75 20.13
C ILE A 278 -22.78 -13.61 21.58
N ALA A 279 -21.66 -12.90 21.82
CA ALA A 279 -21.09 -12.68 23.15
C ALA A 279 -20.09 -11.52 23.10
N TYR A 280 -19.57 -11.11 24.26
CA TYR A 280 -18.53 -10.11 24.34
C TYR A 280 -17.13 -10.73 24.27
N LYS A 281 -16.12 -9.91 23.92
CA LYS A 281 -14.73 -10.35 23.79
C LYS A 281 -14.17 -11.04 25.05
N PRO A 282 -14.42 -10.53 26.29
CA PRO A 282 -13.97 -11.21 27.49
C PRO A 282 -14.52 -12.64 27.62
N ASP A 283 -15.78 -12.89 27.23
CA ASP A 283 -16.40 -14.22 27.32
C ASP A 283 -15.69 -15.23 26.39
N LEU A 284 -15.28 -14.77 25.19
CA LEU A 284 -14.46 -15.60 24.28
C LEU A 284 -13.10 -15.92 24.90
N ILE A 285 -12.42 -14.91 25.44
CA ILE A 285 -11.10 -15.09 26.03
C ILE A 285 -11.18 -16.08 27.20
N GLU A 286 -12.15 -15.91 28.11
CA GLU A 286 -12.37 -16.80 29.25
C GLU A 286 -12.62 -18.23 28.78
N GLN A 287 -13.51 -18.44 27.79
CA GLN A 287 -13.78 -19.78 27.25
C GLN A 287 -12.52 -20.43 26.68
N VAL A 288 -11.72 -19.70 25.87
CA VAL A 288 -10.51 -20.27 25.26
C VAL A 288 -9.42 -20.55 26.31
N MET A 289 -9.32 -19.71 27.34
CA MET A 289 -8.42 -19.96 28.48
C MET A 289 -8.83 -21.22 29.26
N ASP A 290 -10.12 -21.42 29.50
CA ASP A 290 -10.63 -22.60 30.18
C ASP A 290 -10.45 -23.89 29.35
N GLU A 291 -10.70 -23.83 28.03
CA GLU A 291 -10.52 -24.96 27.12
C GLU A 291 -9.07 -25.41 26.99
N THR A 292 -8.13 -24.46 26.97
CA THR A 292 -6.71 -24.74 26.72
C THR A 292 -5.86 -24.82 27.98
N GLY A 293 -6.33 -24.21 29.08
CA GLY A 293 -5.54 -23.94 30.28
C GLY A 293 -4.33 -23.05 29.96
N GLY A 294 -4.47 -22.18 28.96
CA GLY A 294 -3.39 -21.32 28.43
C GLY A 294 -3.49 -19.87 28.89
N GLU A 295 -2.44 -19.12 28.58
CA GLU A 295 -2.33 -17.69 28.87
C GLU A 295 -2.26 -16.89 27.57
N MET A 296 -2.86 -15.70 27.59
CA MET A 296 -2.86 -14.79 26.44
C MET A 296 -1.47 -14.17 26.21
N ILE A 297 -1.03 -14.14 24.97
CA ILE A 297 0.14 -13.39 24.53
C ILE A 297 -0.19 -12.68 23.20
N ASN A 298 0.25 -11.44 23.03
CA ASN A 298 0.09 -10.73 21.77
C ASN A 298 0.98 -11.40 20.69
N LEU A 299 0.46 -11.50 19.47
CA LEU A 299 1.23 -12.03 18.34
C LEU A 299 2.52 -11.24 18.07
N VAL A 300 2.51 -9.93 18.34
CA VAL A 300 3.72 -9.09 18.23
C VAL A 300 4.81 -9.58 19.17
N ASP A 301 4.48 -9.80 20.45
CA ASP A 301 5.44 -10.34 21.44
C ASP A 301 5.93 -11.73 21.04
N TYR A 302 5.02 -12.59 20.57
CA TYR A 302 5.39 -13.90 20.05
C TYR A 302 6.35 -13.80 18.87
N ALA A 303 6.07 -12.91 17.90
CA ALA A 303 6.92 -12.70 16.74
C ALA A 303 8.34 -12.19 17.11
N LEU A 304 8.43 -11.31 18.08
CA LEU A 304 9.71 -10.78 18.59
C LEU A 304 10.54 -11.85 19.34
N ASN A 305 9.88 -12.87 19.90
CA ASN A 305 10.56 -14.03 20.51
C ASN A 305 11.05 -15.06 19.48
N ILE A 306 10.64 -14.97 18.22
CA ILE A 306 11.13 -15.87 17.17
C ILE A 306 12.61 -15.60 16.94
N LYS A 307 13.45 -16.57 17.29
CA LYS A 307 14.89 -16.47 17.07
C LYS A 307 15.18 -16.50 15.58
N GLU A 308 15.82 -15.48 15.09
CA GLU A 308 16.37 -15.48 13.74
C GLU A 308 17.35 -16.62 13.54
N GLY A 309 17.41 -17.13 12.30
CA GLY A 309 18.34 -18.17 11.91
C GLY A 309 19.80 -17.75 12.18
N ARG A 310 20.68 -18.72 12.44
CA ARG A 310 22.11 -18.46 12.68
C ARG A 310 22.74 -17.77 11.47
N LYS A 311 23.50 -16.70 11.71
CA LYS A 311 24.38 -16.08 10.70
C LYS A 311 25.24 -17.14 10.02
N ASN A 312 25.47 -17.02 8.71
CA ASN A 312 26.27 -17.93 7.86
C ASN A 312 25.58 -19.25 7.41
N ARG A 313 24.26 -19.37 7.48
CA ARG A 313 23.53 -20.43 6.78
C ARG A 313 23.09 -19.97 5.40
N PRO A 314 22.89 -20.91 4.45
CA PRO A 314 22.18 -20.59 3.22
C PRO A 314 20.84 -19.90 3.53
N SER A 315 20.59 -18.77 2.87
CA SER A 315 19.42 -17.93 3.10
C SER A 315 18.65 -17.69 1.81
N VAL A 316 17.40 -17.34 1.96
CA VAL A 316 16.54 -16.79 0.88
C VAL A 316 16.37 -15.30 1.18
N ALA A 317 16.71 -14.46 0.22
CA ALA A 317 16.42 -13.04 0.33
C ALA A 317 14.94 -12.80 0.04
N LEU A 318 14.29 -11.98 0.85
CA LEU A 318 12.99 -11.41 0.57
C LEU A 318 13.19 -9.92 0.25
N MET A 319 12.75 -9.51 -0.93
CA MET A 319 12.76 -8.12 -1.36
C MET A 319 11.35 -7.71 -1.72
N VAL A 320 10.93 -6.53 -1.27
CA VAL A 320 9.59 -6.01 -1.51
C VAL A 320 9.68 -4.77 -2.40
N ILE A 321 8.83 -4.72 -3.42
CA ILE A 321 8.58 -3.55 -4.26
C ILE A 321 7.14 -3.12 -3.97
N ASP A 322 6.98 -2.07 -3.16
CA ASP A 322 5.68 -1.59 -2.70
C ASP A 322 5.43 -0.14 -3.17
N GLY A 323 4.22 0.12 -3.68
CA GLY A 323 3.80 1.43 -4.15
C GLY A 323 4.15 1.72 -5.61
N MET A 324 4.04 3.00 -6.00
CA MET A 324 4.27 3.46 -7.38
C MET A 324 5.76 3.41 -7.76
N ILE A 325 6.07 2.79 -8.90
CA ILE A 325 7.44 2.69 -9.42
C ILE A 325 7.87 4.03 -10.01
N THR A 326 8.97 4.60 -9.49
CA THR A 326 9.52 5.90 -9.89
C THR A 326 11.01 5.79 -10.21
N GLU A 327 11.52 6.77 -10.95
CA GLU A 327 12.96 6.96 -11.14
C GLU A 327 13.57 7.55 -9.85
N GLY A 328 14.85 7.29 -9.59
CA GLY A 328 15.57 7.80 -8.43
C GLY A 328 15.37 6.95 -7.16
N GLU A 329 15.49 7.59 -6.01
CA GLU A 329 15.37 6.96 -4.71
C GLU A 329 13.91 6.71 -4.30
N SER A 330 13.69 5.68 -3.47
CA SER A 330 12.38 5.42 -2.86
C SER A 330 12.04 6.51 -1.85
N SER A 331 10.77 6.91 -1.80
CA SER A 331 10.24 7.84 -0.79
C SER A 331 9.18 7.15 0.06
N ALA A 332 9.31 7.29 1.37
CA ALA A 332 8.33 6.85 2.36
C ALA A 332 7.81 8.02 3.20
N ASN A 333 7.91 9.26 2.68
CA ASN A 333 7.54 10.46 3.42
C ASN A 333 6.01 10.52 3.61
N PRO A 334 5.49 10.39 4.85
CA PRO A 334 4.05 10.42 5.11
C PRO A 334 3.39 11.76 4.79
N PHE A 335 4.18 12.82 4.57
CA PHE A 335 3.68 14.16 4.18
C PHE A 335 3.63 14.37 2.65
N GLU A 336 4.24 13.47 1.86
CA GLU A 336 4.30 13.58 0.40
C GLU A 336 3.31 12.65 -0.33
N GLY A 337 2.53 11.86 0.40
CA GLY A 337 1.56 10.92 -0.16
C GLY A 337 1.96 9.46 0.00
N GLU A 338 1.51 8.60 -0.91
CA GLU A 338 1.81 7.17 -0.88
C GLU A 338 3.31 6.90 -1.09
N ALA A 339 3.83 5.86 -0.43
CA ALA A 339 5.21 5.41 -0.60
C ALA A 339 5.51 5.08 -2.07
N THR A 340 6.73 5.38 -2.51
CA THR A 340 7.19 5.09 -3.86
C THR A 340 8.34 4.11 -3.87
N ALA A 341 8.38 3.25 -4.90
CA ALA A 341 9.44 2.30 -5.16
C ALA A 341 10.42 2.89 -6.19
N GLY A 342 11.49 3.53 -5.73
CA GLY A 342 12.51 4.16 -6.57
C GLY A 342 13.50 3.17 -7.15
N SER A 343 13.77 3.26 -8.47
CA SER A 343 14.63 2.30 -9.17
C SER A 343 16.05 2.26 -8.62
N GLU A 344 16.64 3.42 -8.24
CA GLU A 344 17.99 3.48 -7.69
C GLU A 344 18.11 2.72 -6.37
N THR A 345 17.15 2.90 -5.45
CA THR A 345 17.10 2.17 -4.18
C THR A 345 16.99 0.67 -4.41
N ILE A 346 16.07 0.24 -5.29
CA ILE A 346 15.84 -1.17 -5.58
C ILE A 346 17.07 -1.82 -6.23
N VAL A 347 17.71 -1.15 -7.20
CA VAL A 347 18.93 -1.65 -7.85
C VAL A 347 20.08 -1.77 -6.85
N ALA A 348 20.25 -0.79 -5.95
CA ALA A 348 21.27 -0.85 -4.89
C ALA A 348 21.05 -2.06 -3.95
N GLN A 349 19.81 -2.32 -3.55
CA GLN A 349 19.45 -3.49 -2.72
C GLN A 349 19.72 -4.82 -3.47
N LEU A 350 19.41 -4.90 -4.77
CA LEU A 350 19.72 -6.06 -5.61
C LEU A 350 21.23 -6.30 -5.69
N ASP A 351 22.03 -5.23 -5.77
CA ASP A 351 23.49 -5.33 -5.77
C ASP A 351 24.04 -5.83 -4.42
N GLU A 352 23.42 -5.46 -3.30
CA GLU A 352 23.76 -6.02 -1.98
C GLU A 352 23.43 -7.51 -1.89
N ILE A 353 22.25 -7.92 -2.33
CA ILE A 353 21.83 -9.32 -2.42
C ILE A 353 22.81 -10.10 -3.30
N ALA A 354 23.26 -9.50 -4.42
CA ALA A 354 24.23 -10.13 -5.31
C ALA A 354 25.59 -10.38 -4.65
N ARG A 355 26.04 -9.50 -3.75
CA ARG A 355 27.32 -9.64 -3.03
C ARG A 355 27.26 -10.65 -1.89
N ASP A 356 26.09 -10.86 -1.28
CA ASP A 356 25.94 -11.80 -0.16
C ASP A 356 26.00 -13.27 -0.66
N LYS A 357 27.07 -13.97 -0.32
CA LYS A 357 27.30 -15.38 -0.69
C LYS A 357 26.37 -16.37 0.02
N SER A 358 25.73 -15.97 1.11
CA SER A 358 24.78 -16.82 1.83
C SER A 358 23.44 -16.94 1.09
N VAL A 359 23.05 -15.94 0.33
CA VAL A 359 21.80 -15.93 -0.43
C VAL A 359 21.83 -16.94 -1.57
N LYS A 360 20.84 -17.84 -1.59
CA LYS A 360 20.68 -18.94 -2.56
C LYS A 360 19.42 -18.85 -3.41
N ALA A 361 18.51 -17.98 -3.06
CA ALA A 361 17.29 -17.65 -3.82
C ALA A 361 16.81 -16.24 -3.47
N LEU A 362 16.06 -15.64 -4.37
CA LEU A 362 15.35 -14.39 -4.14
C LEU A 362 13.83 -14.62 -4.24
N VAL A 363 13.10 -14.18 -3.24
CA VAL A 363 11.66 -13.93 -3.34
C VAL A 363 11.48 -12.44 -3.55
N LEU A 364 10.87 -12.08 -4.68
CA LEU A 364 10.56 -10.71 -5.04
C LEU A 364 9.05 -10.50 -4.86
N ARG A 365 8.66 -9.88 -3.75
CA ARG A 365 7.26 -9.49 -3.48
C ARG A 365 6.98 -8.19 -4.18
N ILE A 366 5.95 -8.15 -5.03
CA ILE A 366 5.55 -6.96 -5.79
C ILE A 366 4.13 -6.59 -5.39
N ASN A 367 3.98 -5.40 -4.79
CA ASN A 367 2.69 -4.78 -4.48
C ASN A 367 2.64 -3.37 -5.11
N SER A 368 2.51 -3.32 -6.44
CA SER A 368 2.64 -2.09 -7.21
C SER A 368 1.63 -1.99 -8.36
N PRO A 369 0.92 -0.85 -8.51
CA PRO A 369 0.06 -0.60 -9.66
C PRO A 369 0.86 -0.31 -10.95
N GLY A 370 2.20 -0.21 -10.85
CA GLY A 370 3.10 0.19 -11.91
C GLY A 370 3.67 1.59 -11.71
N GLY A 371 4.03 2.26 -12.80
CA GLY A 371 4.64 3.59 -12.76
C GLY A 371 5.49 3.87 -13.99
N SER A 372 6.68 4.46 -13.79
CA SER A 372 7.63 4.75 -14.87
C SER A 372 8.10 3.47 -15.56
N TYR A 373 7.94 3.44 -16.89
CA TYR A 373 8.48 2.36 -17.72
C TYR A 373 10.02 2.29 -17.63
N THR A 374 10.68 3.45 -17.60
CA THR A 374 12.15 3.53 -17.51
C THR A 374 12.63 2.86 -16.22
N ALA A 375 12.04 3.23 -15.09
CA ALA A 375 12.37 2.65 -13.79
C ALA A 375 12.06 1.15 -13.74
N ALA A 376 10.89 0.73 -14.24
CA ALA A 376 10.51 -0.68 -14.27
C ALA A 376 11.47 -1.53 -15.14
N ASN A 377 11.93 -0.96 -16.29
CA ASN A 377 12.89 -1.63 -17.16
C ASN A 377 14.30 -1.72 -16.53
N GLU A 378 14.71 -0.70 -15.80
CA GLU A 378 15.97 -0.70 -15.04
C GLU A 378 15.97 -1.78 -13.97
N ILE A 379 14.90 -1.86 -13.16
CA ILE A 379 14.72 -2.90 -12.14
C ILE A 379 14.68 -4.28 -12.79
N TRP A 380 13.88 -4.48 -13.84
CA TRP A 380 13.81 -5.74 -14.59
C TRP A 380 15.19 -6.19 -15.07
N TYR A 381 15.98 -5.26 -15.62
CA TYR A 381 17.35 -5.55 -16.07
C TYR A 381 18.25 -5.94 -14.90
N ALA A 382 18.18 -5.22 -13.77
CA ALA A 382 19.01 -5.48 -12.60
C ALA A 382 18.71 -6.86 -11.98
N VAL A 383 17.43 -7.25 -11.89
CA VAL A 383 17.05 -8.60 -11.43
C VAL A 383 17.61 -9.68 -12.37
N ASN A 384 17.46 -9.53 -13.69
CA ASN A 384 17.98 -10.50 -14.66
C ASN A 384 19.50 -10.57 -14.64
N ARG A 385 20.22 -9.46 -14.49
CA ARG A 385 21.66 -9.40 -14.31
C ARG A 385 22.07 -10.17 -13.05
N MET A 386 21.51 -9.83 -11.88
CA MET A 386 21.77 -10.50 -10.63
C MET A 386 21.50 -12.01 -10.73
N LYS A 387 20.39 -12.41 -11.33
CA LYS A 387 20.02 -13.81 -11.56
C LYS A 387 21.07 -14.56 -12.38
N SER A 388 21.54 -13.98 -13.48
CA SER A 388 22.56 -14.61 -14.34
C SER A 388 23.95 -14.64 -13.73
N GLU A 389 24.37 -13.60 -13.00
CA GLU A 389 25.67 -13.55 -12.34
C GLU A 389 25.75 -14.49 -11.14
N LYS A 390 24.69 -14.60 -10.37
CA LYS A 390 24.63 -15.37 -9.13
C LYS A 390 24.13 -16.80 -9.32
N MET A 391 23.49 -17.09 -10.44
CA MET A 391 22.88 -18.39 -10.76
C MET A 391 21.91 -18.88 -9.68
N ILE A 392 21.08 -17.98 -9.14
CA ILE A 392 20.06 -18.30 -8.13
C ILE A 392 18.66 -18.14 -8.72
N PRO A 393 17.68 -18.94 -8.27
CA PRO A 393 16.29 -18.77 -8.70
C PRO A 393 15.67 -17.50 -8.11
N VAL A 394 14.80 -16.90 -8.89
CA VAL A 394 13.96 -15.76 -8.50
C VAL A 394 12.51 -16.17 -8.56
N VAL A 395 11.82 -16.12 -7.44
CA VAL A 395 10.38 -16.34 -7.33
C VAL A 395 9.70 -15.00 -7.11
N VAL A 396 8.78 -14.65 -7.99
CA VAL A 396 7.94 -13.44 -7.82
C VAL A 396 6.67 -13.83 -7.07
N SER A 397 6.33 -13.09 -6.03
CA SER A 397 5.06 -13.14 -5.31
C SER A 397 4.32 -11.84 -5.53
N MET A 398 3.13 -11.88 -6.15
CA MET A 398 2.30 -10.72 -6.35
C MET A 398 1.48 -10.43 -5.09
N GLY A 399 1.42 -9.14 -4.68
CA GLY A 399 0.53 -8.65 -3.64
C GLY A 399 -0.86 -8.33 -4.17
N ASP A 400 -1.50 -7.31 -3.60
CA ASP A 400 -2.80 -6.82 -4.08
C ASP A 400 -2.73 -6.32 -5.51
N TYR A 401 -1.60 -5.70 -5.86
CA TYR A 401 -1.32 -5.18 -7.19
C TYR A 401 0.04 -5.65 -7.70
N ALA A 402 0.08 -6.18 -8.90
CA ALA A 402 1.30 -6.34 -9.68
C ALA A 402 0.97 -6.07 -11.15
N ALA A 403 0.70 -4.78 -11.45
CA ALA A 403 0.15 -4.36 -12.72
C ALA A 403 1.09 -3.40 -13.47
N SER A 404 0.96 -3.31 -14.78
CA SER A 404 1.73 -2.39 -15.63
C SER A 404 3.25 -2.54 -15.39
N GLY A 405 3.95 -1.51 -14.89
CA GLY A 405 5.37 -1.58 -14.51
C GLY A 405 5.68 -2.69 -13.49
N GLY A 406 4.75 -2.95 -12.52
CA GLY A 406 4.87 -4.06 -11.58
C GLY A 406 4.83 -5.42 -12.26
N TYR A 407 3.93 -5.62 -13.23
CA TYR A 407 3.90 -6.83 -14.05
C TYR A 407 5.15 -6.94 -14.95
N PHE A 408 5.64 -5.82 -15.48
CA PHE A 408 6.87 -5.80 -16.26
C PHE A 408 8.07 -6.31 -15.46
N ILE A 409 8.22 -5.87 -14.21
CA ILE A 409 9.26 -6.38 -13.31
C ILE A 409 9.05 -7.87 -13.01
N ALA A 410 7.80 -8.30 -12.82
CA ALA A 410 7.47 -9.71 -12.56
C ALA A 410 7.92 -10.66 -13.68
N LEU A 411 8.13 -10.18 -14.91
CA LEU A 411 8.69 -10.97 -16.02
C LEU A 411 10.14 -11.42 -15.77
N SER A 412 10.85 -10.88 -14.76
CA SER A 412 12.20 -11.33 -14.40
C SER A 412 12.21 -12.61 -13.56
N GLY A 413 11.05 -13.02 -13.00
CA GLY A 413 10.93 -14.24 -12.19
C GLY A 413 11.03 -15.53 -12.99
N ASP A 414 11.66 -16.56 -12.41
CA ASP A 414 11.62 -17.94 -12.94
C ASP A 414 10.24 -18.55 -12.68
N TYR A 415 9.64 -18.22 -11.52
CA TYR A 415 8.27 -18.56 -11.14
C TYR A 415 7.55 -17.30 -10.71
N VAL A 416 6.26 -17.22 -11.06
CA VAL A 416 5.40 -16.11 -10.68
C VAL A 416 4.16 -16.67 -10.01
N ILE A 417 3.90 -16.23 -8.79
CA ILE A 417 2.79 -16.64 -7.95
C ILE A 417 1.91 -15.41 -7.73
N ALA A 418 0.62 -15.58 -7.85
CA ALA A 418 -0.38 -14.56 -7.54
C ALA A 418 -1.52 -15.20 -6.75
N GLU A 419 -2.11 -14.44 -5.83
CA GLU A 419 -3.36 -14.85 -5.22
C GLU A 419 -4.53 -14.67 -6.20
N PRO A 420 -5.61 -15.44 -6.08
CA PRO A 420 -6.77 -15.32 -6.96
C PRO A 420 -7.38 -13.92 -7.02
N LEU A 421 -7.23 -13.12 -5.96
CA LEU A 421 -7.71 -11.74 -5.88
C LEU A 421 -6.61 -10.68 -6.11
N SER A 422 -5.40 -11.08 -6.52
CA SER A 422 -4.36 -10.16 -6.98
C SER A 422 -4.79 -9.48 -8.29
N ILE A 423 -4.63 -8.15 -8.34
CA ILE A 423 -4.89 -7.36 -9.55
C ILE A 423 -3.59 -7.25 -10.35
N THR A 424 -3.58 -7.80 -11.57
CA THR A 424 -2.36 -7.91 -12.37
C THR A 424 -2.59 -7.56 -13.84
N GLY A 425 -1.56 -7.77 -14.67
CA GLY A 425 -1.61 -7.48 -16.10
C GLY A 425 -1.44 -6.01 -16.41
N SER A 426 -2.46 -5.32 -16.91
CA SER A 426 -2.39 -3.94 -17.39
C SER A 426 -1.23 -3.71 -18.39
N ILE A 427 -0.97 -4.76 -19.23
CA ILE A 427 0.11 -4.76 -20.23
C ILE A 427 -0.21 -3.74 -21.30
N GLY A 428 0.36 -2.56 -21.17
CA GLY A 428 0.06 -1.41 -21.99
C GLY A 428 0.79 -0.17 -21.50
N VAL A 429 0.65 0.92 -22.23
CA VAL A 429 1.28 2.19 -21.91
C VAL A 429 0.26 3.32 -22.00
N LEU A 430 0.41 4.28 -21.13
CA LEU A 430 -0.31 5.54 -21.09
C LEU A 430 0.69 6.66 -20.81
N GLY A 431 0.53 7.78 -21.49
CA GLY A 431 1.29 8.98 -21.19
C GLY A 431 0.59 10.21 -21.74
N GLY A 432 0.98 11.39 -21.24
CA GLY A 432 0.38 12.64 -21.65
C GLY A 432 0.67 13.78 -20.70
N LYS A 433 -0.11 14.84 -20.83
CA LYS A 433 -0.01 16.04 -20.00
C LYS A 433 -1.37 16.70 -19.78
N MET A 434 -1.46 17.52 -18.75
CA MET A 434 -2.56 18.46 -18.58
C MET A 434 -2.21 19.76 -19.29
N VAL A 435 -3.11 20.30 -20.12
CA VAL A 435 -2.96 21.60 -20.75
C VAL A 435 -3.75 22.63 -19.95
N LEU A 436 -3.07 23.64 -19.45
CA LEU A 436 -3.60 24.65 -18.53
C LEU A 436 -3.78 26.02 -19.17
N SER A 437 -3.57 26.15 -20.48
CA SER A 437 -3.56 27.45 -21.17
C SER A 437 -4.85 28.28 -20.98
N GLU A 438 -6.01 27.62 -21.00
CA GLU A 438 -7.29 28.33 -20.80
C GLU A 438 -7.52 28.64 -19.29
N LEU A 439 -7.00 27.85 -18.37
CA LEU A 439 -7.00 28.16 -16.95
C LEU A 439 -6.17 29.41 -16.68
N TRP A 440 -4.97 29.49 -17.25
CA TRP A 440 -4.09 30.67 -17.11
C TRP A 440 -4.78 31.94 -17.62
N LYS A 441 -5.47 31.88 -18.76
CA LYS A 441 -6.24 33.00 -19.28
C LYS A 441 -7.35 33.46 -18.30
N LYS A 442 -8.04 32.53 -17.65
CA LYS A 442 -9.07 32.84 -16.64
C LYS A 442 -8.49 33.49 -15.40
N LEU A 443 -7.26 33.18 -15.06
CA LEU A 443 -6.53 33.72 -13.89
C LEU A 443 -5.68 34.94 -14.23
N ASP A 444 -5.73 35.45 -15.49
CA ASP A 444 -4.91 36.55 -15.99
C ASP A 444 -3.39 36.29 -15.84
N VAL A 445 -2.97 35.03 -15.96
CA VAL A 445 -1.58 34.61 -15.93
C VAL A 445 -1.06 34.47 -17.35
N ASN A 446 0.00 35.24 -17.67
CA ASN A 446 0.65 35.25 -18.97
C ASN A 446 2.01 34.58 -18.91
N TRP A 447 2.33 33.74 -19.87
CA TRP A 447 3.57 32.99 -19.97
C TRP A 447 4.40 33.50 -21.14
N GLY A 448 5.65 33.91 -20.86
CA GLY A 448 6.67 34.16 -21.90
C GLY A 448 7.45 32.88 -22.15
N GLU A 449 7.64 32.50 -23.41
CA GLU A 449 8.37 31.29 -23.77
C GLU A 449 9.52 31.60 -24.74
N VAL A 450 10.70 31.02 -24.45
CA VAL A 450 11.86 31.01 -25.35
C VAL A 450 12.29 29.56 -25.52
N LYS A 451 12.31 29.10 -26.78
CA LYS A 451 12.62 27.70 -27.12
C LYS A 451 13.82 27.59 -28.02
N PHE A 452 14.74 26.68 -27.72
CA PHE A 452 15.82 26.25 -28.60
C PHE A 452 15.62 24.76 -28.90
N GLY A 453 15.24 24.42 -30.10
CA GLY A 453 14.87 23.08 -30.51
C GLY A 453 13.36 22.90 -30.71
N ARG A 454 13.02 22.13 -31.75
CA ARG A 454 11.62 21.97 -32.23
C ARG A 454 10.66 21.40 -31.21
N ASN A 455 11.14 20.51 -30.33
CA ASN A 455 10.35 19.81 -29.32
C ASN A 455 10.72 20.27 -27.89
N ALA A 456 11.36 21.42 -27.70
CA ALA A 456 11.81 21.88 -26.38
C ALA A 456 10.67 22.10 -25.36
N GLY A 457 9.43 22.25 -25.85
CA GLY A 457 8.25 22.39 -24.97
C GLY A 457 7.30 21.20 -24.97
N ILE A 458 7.73 20.01 -25.41
CA ILE A 458 6.83 18.86 -25.61
C ILE A 458 5.97 18.51 -24.38
N LEU A 459 6.52 18.64 -23.17
CA LEU A 459 5.79 18.37 -21.90
C LEU A 459 5.27 19.65 -21.22
N SER A 460 5.39 20.85 -21.88
CA SER A 460 4.84 22.08 -21.33
C SER A 460 3.32 21.97 -21.14
N VAL A 461 2.84 22.36 -19.97
CA VAL A 461 1.41 22.43 -19.66
C VAL A 461 0.73 23.69 -20.23
N ASN A 462 1.52 24.63 -20.78
CA ASN A 462 1.04 25.94 -21.22
C ASN A 462 0.47 25.95 -22.64
N HIS A 463 0.65 24.85 -23.38
CA HIS A 463 0.07 24.69 -24.72
C HIS A 463 -0.22 23.22 -25.03
N PRO A 464 -1.18 22.94 -25.94
CA PRO A 464 -1.43 21.60 -26.48
C PRO A 464 -0.18 21.04 -27.18
N PHE A 465 -0.14 19.72 -27.39
CA PHE A 465 0.84 19.14 -28.31
C PHE A 465 0.66 19.69 -29.72
N SER A 466 1.72 20.19 -30.30
CA SER A 466 1.75 20.42 -31.76
C SER A 466 1.64 19.10 -32.53
N PRO A 467 1.28 19.10 -33.80
CA PRO A 467 1.23 17.87 -34.60
C PRO A 467 2.54 17.06 -34.60
N GLU A 468 3.68 17.75 -34.60
CA GLU A 468 5.01 17.15 -34.54
C GLU A 468 5.30 16.55 -33.15
N GLU A 469 5.07 17.30 -32.07
CA GLU A 469 5.24 16.81 -30.71
C GLU A 469 4.34 15.60 -30.45
N LYS A 470 3.07 15.64 -30.90
CA LYS A 470 2.15 14.51 -30.81
C LYS A 470 2.69 13.27 -31.53
N ARG A 471 3.25 13.44 -32.74
CA ARG A 471 3.84 12.34 -33.50
C ARG A 471 5.05 11.74 -32.77
N VAL A 472 5.95 12.59 -32.25
CA VAL A 472 7.13 12.13 -31.51
C VAL A 472 6.71 11.41 -30.22
N PHE A 473 5.78 11.97 -29.45
CA PHE A 473 5.29 11.40 -28.21
C PHE A 473 4.61 10.04 -28.45
N ASN A 474 3.72 9.96 -29.45
CA ASN A 474 3.05 8.70 -29.79
C ASN A 474 4.04 7.62 -30.23
N ARG A 475 5.09 7.95 -31.00
CA ARG A 475 6.15 6.98 -31.36
C ARG A 475 6.86 6.42 -30.13
N SER A 476 7.09 7.23 -29.07
CA SER A 476 7.66 6.73 -27.84
C SER A 476 6.72 5.74 -27.14
N LEU A 477 5.42 6.02 -27.10
CA LEU A 477 4.43 5.08 -26.56
C LEU A 477 4.36 3.79 -27.37
N ASP A 478 4.45 3.86 -28.72
CA ASP A 478 4.50 2.67 -29.60
C ASP A 478 5.70 1.78 -29.27
N ASN A 479 6.88 2.39 -29.08
CA ASN A 479 8.09 1.66 -28.73
C ASN A 479 7.99 0.97 -27.37
N ILE A 480 7.44 1.67 -26.35
CA ILE A 480 7.23 1.09 -25.01
C ILE A 480 6.23 -0.08 -25.08
N TYR A 481 5.11 0.10 -25.77
CA TYR A 481 4.11 -0.96 -25.90
C TYR A 481 4.68 -2.19 -26.59
N LYS A 482 5.42 -1.98 -27.67
CA LYS A 482 6.09 -3.05 -28.41
C LYS A 482 7.10 -3.80 -27.53
N ASP A 483 7.99 -3.09 -26.83
CA ASP A 483 8.97 -3.71 -25.94
C ASP A 483 8.29 -4.54 -24.83
N PHE A 484 7.24 -3.99 -24.22
CA PHE A 484 6.50 -4.68 -23.15
C PHE A 484 5.85 -5.97 -23.67
N THR A 485 5.16 -5.91 -24.80
CA THR A 485 4.47 -7.08 -25.36
C THR A 485 5.46 -8.12 -25.87
N GLU A 486 6.57 -7.74 -26.49
CA GLU A 486 7.60 -8.66 -26.98
C GLU A 486 8.32 -9.38 -25.82
N LYS A 487 8.69 -8.66 -24.76
CA LYS A 487 9.29 -9.27 -23.56
C LYS A 487 8.31 -10.23 -22.90
N THR A 488 7.04 -9.81 -22.73
CA THR A 488 6.01 -10.68 -22.15
C THR A 488 5.82 -11.94 -22.98
N ALA A 489 5.67 -11.81 -24.29
CA ALA A 489 5.51 -12.94 -25.20
C ALA A 489 6.68 -13.92 -25.11
N THR A 490 7.90 -13.39 -25.07
CA THR A 490 9.14 -14.19 -24.98
C THR A 490 9.22 -14.95 -23.64
N VAL A 491 9.03 -14.25 -22.52
CA VAL A 491 9.16 -14.85 -21.19
C VAL A 491 8.04 -15.86 -20.92
N ARG A 492 6.83 -15.60 -21.40
CA ARG A 492 5.66 -16.47 -21.19
C ARG A 492 5.49 -17.56 -22.27
N GLY A 493 6.30 -17.55 -23.33
CA GLY A 493 6.18 -18.49 -24.43
C GLY A 493 4.85 -18.32 -25.20
N ILE A 494 4.32 -17.09 -25.25
CA ILE A 494 3.04 -16.77 -25.89
C ILE A 494 3.32 -16.27 -27.31
N ASN A 495 2.53 -16.74 -28.27
CA ASN A 495 2.69 -16.26 -29.63
C ASN A 495 2.22 -14.80 -29.79
N PRO A 496 2.83 -13.97 -30.65
CA PRO A 496 2.53 -12.54 -30.75
C PRO A 496 1.06 -12.19 -30.97
N ASN A 497 0.33 -12.99 -31.79
CA ASN A 497 -1.09 -12.73 -32.03
C ASN A 497 -1.97 -12.98 -30.80
N GLU A 498 -1.61 -13.97 -30.01
CA GLU A 498 -2.29 -14.24 -28.74
C GLU A 498 -1.90 -13.20 -27.69
N MET A 499 -0.63 -12.80 -27.67
CA MET A 499 -0.15 -11.73 -26.79
C MET A 499 -0.92 -10.43 -27.03
N GLU A 500 -1.13 -10.03 -28.28
CA GLU A 500 -1.92 -8.84 -28.60
C GLU A 500 -3.36 -8.96 -28.08
N ARG A 501 -3.96 -10.14 -28.15
CA ARG A 501 -5.34 -10.37 -27.70
C ARG A 501 -5.51 -10.25 -26.17
N ILE A 502 -4.52 -10.66 -25.40
CA ILE A 502 -4.56 -10.65 -23.92
C ILE A 502 -3.99 -9.36 -23.31
N ALA A 503 -3.11 -8.64 -24.03
CA ALA A 503 -2.54 -7.37 -23.58
C ALA A 503 -3.57 -6.22 -23.68
N ARG A 504 -3.32 -5.25 -24.54
CA ARG A 504 -4.18 -4.09 -24.84
C ARG A 504 -4.49 -3.20 -23.62
N GLY A 505 -3.66 -3.29 -22.57
CA GLY A 505 -3.85 -2.57 -21.32
C GLY A 505 -4.81 -3.24 -20.34
N ARG A 506 -5.28 -4.43 -20.64
CA ARG A 506 -6.29 -5.16 -19.86
C ARG A 506 -5.78 -5.51 -18.46
N VAL A 507 -6.66 -5.32 -17.47
CA VAL A 507 -6.46 -5.71 -16.07
C VAL A 507 -7.14 -7.05 -15.80
N TRP A 508 -6.47 -7.84 -15.04
CA TRP A 508 -6.93 -9.19 -14.66
C TRP A 508 -6.95 -9.33 -13.14
#